data_16a9a1a20ef29590fc5d07481c4cd66b
#
_entry.id   16a9a1a20ef29590fc5d07481c4cd66b
#
_cell.length_a   1.000
_cell.length_b   1.000
_cell.length_c   1.000
_cell.angle_alpha   90.00
_cell.angle_beta   90.00
_cell.angle_gamma   90.00
#
_symmetry.space_group_name_H-M   'P 1'
#
loop_
_entity.id
_entity.type
_entity.pdbx_description
1 polymer ?
#
loop_
_entity_poly.entity_id
_entity_poly.type
_entity_poly.pdbx_seq_one_letter_code
_entity_poly.pdbx_strand_id
1 'polypeptide(L)'
;MSNAPVPRRTFLGASVAGLAGVAMGAPRTLPPQPPEAPQPPPTSFNLGIASYSLRNFPRDKAIDMVKALGTPYVNFKSVHLPFESSPDQLAAARREIAGAGLVIVGGGVITFDEDTDAGVEKYFAYAKAAGMPLIAIHTDPKLLPRIERFAKQYDIKVAIHNHGPEDKHFPSPYDALPHVKQLDPRIGLCIDVGHTVRTGTDVVRAVADAGPRLLDMHMKDLRDLTAKGSQCIVGEGAIPIAEIFRQLGAMGYRGYVNLEYEIDPDAPLPGMKQSFAYMRGALAGLAAPGRRPHS
;
A
#
# COMPACT_ATOMS: atom_id res chain seq x y z
N MET A 1 19.26 73.49 -8.82
CA MET A 1 19.82 73.96 -10.09
C MET A 1 19.67 72.82 -11.08
N SER A 2 18.94 72.93 -11.98
CA SER A 2 18.41 73.63 -13.10
C SER A 2 17.85 72.62 -14.09
N ASN A 3 16.58 72.81 -14.37
CA ASN A 3 15.83 72.12 -15.44
C ASN A 3 16.43 72.36 -16.84
N ALA A 4 16.21 71.46 -17.76
CA ALA A 4 15.71 71.81 -19.08
C ALA A 4 15.20 70.58 -19.86
N PRO A 5 14.06 70.71 -20.59
CA PRO A 5 13.42 69.64 -21.36
C PRO A 5 13.86 69.65 -22.81
N VAL A 6 13.78 68.51 -23.48
CA VAL A 6 14.04 68.31 -24.92
C VAL A 6 12.76 68.02 -25.69
N PRO A 7 12.55 68.60 -26.89
CA PRO A 7 11.26 68.75 -27.55
C PRO A 7 10.83 67.55 -28.40
N ARG A 8 9.47 67.47 -28.55
CA ARG A 8 8.78 66.60 -29.52
C ARG A 8 9.09 67.06 -30.95
N ARG A 9 9.40 66.14 -31.81
CA ARG A 9 9.33 66.32 -33.25
C ARG A 9 8.15 65.50 -33.83
N THR A 10 7.18 66.24 -34.31
CA THR A 10 6.10 65.82 -35.15
C THR A 10 6.64 65.57 -36.56
N PHE A 11 6.32 64.45 -37.20
CA PHE A 11 6.37 64.28 -38.62
C PHE A 11 5.05 63.88 -39.17
N LEU A 12 4.51 64.76 -39.97
CA LEU A 12 3.40 64.52 -40.89
C LEU A 12 3.94 63.86 -42.15
N GLY A 13 3.16 62.97 -42.72
CA GLY A 13 3.17 62.90 -44.16
C GLY A 13 3.07 61.52 -44.78
N ALA A 14 1.98 61.37 -45.46
CA ALA A 14 1.74 60.69 -46.72
C ALA A 14 1.10 59.28 -46.67
N SER A 15 -0.19 59.32 -46.96
CA SER A 15 -1.00 58.15 -47.35
C SER A 15 -0.60 57.65 -48.72
N VAL A 16 -0.26 56.36 -48.82
CA VAL A 16 -0.26 55.62 -50.08
C VAL A 16 -1.20 54.42 -49.90
N ALA A 17 -2.33 54.44 -50.58
CA ALA A 17 -3.29 53.35 -50.66
C ALA A 17 -2.68 52.23 -51.55
N GLY A 18 -2.25 51.14 -50.93
CA GLY A 18 -1.90 49.90 -51.61
C GLY A 18 -2.93 48.82 -51.27
N LEU A 19 -3.71 48.43 -52.24
CA LEU A 19 -4.56 47.26 -52.17
C LEU A 19 -3.72 46.00 -52.11
N ALA A 20 -3.51 45.43 -50.91
CA ALA A 20 -2.94 44.12 -50.74
C ALA A 20 -4.08 43.13 -50.53
N GLY A 21 -4.29 42.25 -51.50
CA GLY A 21 -5.26 41.16 -51.41
C GLY A 21 -4.89 40.23 -50.26
N VAL A 22 -5.86 40.07 -49.34
CA VAL A 22 -5.77 39.06 -48.27
C VAL A 22 -6.03 37.70 -48.91
N ALA A 23 -4.98 36.95 -49.19
CA ALA A 23 -5.10 35.52 -49.48
C ALA A 23 -5.55 34.83 -48.18
N MET A 24 -6.83 34.45 -48.12
CA MET A 24 -7.34 33.55 -47.09
C MET A 24 -6.64 32.19 -47.24
N GLY A 25 -5.61 31.93 -46.42
CA GLY A 25 -5.03 30.63 -46.29
C GLY A 25 -6.07 29.65 -45.75
N ALA A 26 -6.34 28.59 -46.52
CA ALA A 26 -7.21 27.50 -46.05
C ALA A 26 -6.71 26.98 -44.70
N PRO A 27 -7.61 26.63 -43.75
CA PRO A 27 -7.24 26.08 -42.50
C PRO A 27 -6.45 24.78 -42.72
N ARG A 28 -5.19 24.76 -42.26
CA ARG A 28 -4.41 23.53 -42.22
C ARG A 28 -5.07 22.59 -41.23
N THR A 29 -5.80 21.59 -41.71
CA THR A 29 -6.26 20.47 -40.92
C THR A 29 -5.03 19.67 -40.45
N LEU A 30 -4.78 19.65 -39.15
CA LEU A 30 -3.80 18.74 -38.58
C LEU A 30 -4.21 17.29 -38.92
N PRO A 31 -3.24 16.42 -39.26
CA PRO A 31 -3.56 15.01 -39.46
C PRO A 31 -4.23 14.44 -38.20
N PRO A 32 -5.21 13.53 -38.36
CA PRO A 32 -5.83 12.90 -37.22
C PRO A 32 -4.74 12.27 -36.32
N GLN A 33 -4.77 12.60 -35.04
CA GLN A 33 -3.90 11.93 -34.08
C GLN A 33 -4.23 10.43 -34.11
N PRO A 34 -3.22 9.55 -34.07
CA PRO A 34 -3.49 8.14 -33.93
C PRO A 34 -4.28 7.92 -32.64
N PRO A 35 -5.20 6.93 -32.62
CA PRO A 35 -6.00 6.65 -31.43
C PRO A 35 -5.05 6.45 -30.25
N GLU A 36 -5.28 7.19 -29.17
CA GLU A 36 -4.54 7.08 -27.93
C GLU A 36 -4.60 5.61 -27.49
N ALA A 37 -3.42 4.98 -27.32
CA ALA A 37 -3.35 3.62 -26.86
C ALA A 37 -4.11 3.53 -25.53
N PRO A 38 -4.92 2.48 -25.30
CA PRO A 38 -5.67 2.35 -24.06
C PRO A 38 -4.71 2.47 -22.90
N GLN A 39 -4.93 3.49 -22.06
CA GLN A 39 -4.12 3.66 -20.85
C GLN A 39 -4.32 2.41 -19.99
N PRO A 40 -3.23 1.78 -19.51
CA PRO A 40 -3.34 0.66 -18.61
C PRO A 40 -4.18 1.09 -17.40
N PRO A 41 -5.08 0.22 -16.91
CA PRO A 41 -5.87 0.56 -15.75
C PRO A 41 -4.93 1.00 -14.63
N PRO A 42 -5.22 2.10 -13.92
CA PRO A 42 -4.43 2.49 -12.76
C PRO A 42 -4.37 1.28 -11.83
N THR A 43 -3.17 0.98 -11.32
CA THR A 43 -3.00 -0.11 -10.36
C THR A 43 -4.02 0.07 -9.25
N SER A 44 -4.89 -0.92 -9.08
CA SER A 44 -6.08 -0.79 -8.23
C SER A 44 -5.76 -0.79 -6.74
N PHE A 45 -4.50 -1.05 -6.34
CA PHE A 45 -4.05 -1.15 -4.96
C PHE A 45 -2.94 -0.15 -4.63
N ASN A 46 -2.70 0.06 -3.34
CA ASN A 46 -1.72 1.02 -2.85
C ASN A 46 -0.55 0.30 -2.16
N LEU A 47 0.67 0.84 -2.32
CA LEU A 47 1.82 0.41 -1.52
C LEU A 47 1.81 1.14 -0.17
N GLY A 48 1.91 0.38 0.90
CA GLY A 48 1.98 0.86 2.27
C GLY A 48 3.14 0.24 3.04
N ILE A 49 3.15 0.45 4.34
CA ILE A 49 4.16 -0.06 5.27
C ILE A 49 3.49 -0.74 6.44
N ALA A 50 3.99 -1.92 6.83
CA ALA A 50 3.79 -2.48 8.16
C ALA A 50 4.80 -1.81 9.10
N SER A 51 4.33 -1.06 10.10
CA SER A 51 5.21 -0.26 10.96
C SER A 51 6.17 -1.11 11.82
N TYR A 52 5.96 -2.42 11.89
CA TYR A 52 6.92 -3.35 12.48
C TYR A 52 8.31 -3.26 11.86
N SER A 53 8.40 -2.88 10.59
CA SER A 53 9.65 -2.57 9.90
C SER A 53 10.49 -1.49 10.63
N LEU A 54 9.83 -0.65 11.43
CA LEU A 54 10.42 0.50 12.14
C LEU A 54 10.42 0.30 13.66
N ARG A 55 10.31 -0.94 14.14
CA ARG A 55 10.07 -1.30 15.54
C ARG A 55 11.08 -0.78 16.56
N ASN A 56 12.32 -0.48 16.13
CA ASN A 56 13.35 0.06 17.00
C ASN A 56 13.31 1.59 17.14
N PHE A 57 12.34 2.25 16.49
CA PHE A 57 12.22 3.71 16.50
C PHE A 57 10.93 4.13 17.21
N PRO A 58 10.94 5.27 17.92
CA PRO A 58 9.71 5.84 18.47
C PRO A 58 8.80 6.33 17.33
N ARG A 59 7.50 6.49 17.64
CA ARG A 59 6.46 6.79 16.65
C ARG A 59 6.75 8.03 15.80
N ASP A 60 7.25 9.11 16.39
CA ASP A 60 7.61 10.34 15.68
C ASP A 60 8.67 10.09 14.59
N LYS A 61 9.71 9.33 14.93
CA LYS A 61 10.75 8.92 13.97
C LYS A 61 10.22 7.97 12.91
N ALA A 62 9.37 7.03 13.31
CA ALA A 62 8.71 6.14 12.35
C ALA A 62 7.86 6.93 11.34
N ILE A 63 7.12 7.95 11.77
CA ILE A 63 6.36 8.88 10.91
C ILE A 63 7.29 9.57 9.90
N ASP A 64 8.42 10.12 10.34
CA ASP A 64 9.38 10.79 9.46
C ASP A 64 9.97 9.81 8.41
N MET A 65 10.27 8.58 8.84
CA MET A 65 10.78 7.54 7.94
C MET A 65 9.73 7.13 6.90
N VAL A 66 8.46 6.98 7.28
CA VAL A 66 7.36 6.71 6.34
C VAL A 66 7.23 7.81 5.30
N LYS A 67 7.26 9.07 5.73
CA LYS A 67 7.25 10.22 4.80
C LYS A 67 8.44 10.18 3.82
N ALA A 68 9.63 9.80 4.30
CA ALA A 68 10.82 9.65 3.46
C ALA A 68 10.73 8.51 2.43
N LEU A 69 9.80 7.56 2.60
CA LEU A 69 9.48 6.50 1.64
C LEU A 69 8.46 6.95 0.57
N GLY A 70 7.82 8.09 0.75
CA GLY A 70 6.88 8.67 -0.20
C GLY A 70 5.58 7.87 -0.35
N THR A 71 5.11 7.24 0.73
CA THR A 71 3.78 6.67 0.84
C THR A 71 3.08 7.20 2.08
N PRO A 72 1.76 7.50 2.03
CA PRO A 72 1.02 7.91 3.22
C PRO A 72 0.45 6.72 4.00
N TYR A 73 0.50 5.49 3.50
CA TYR A 73 -0.27 4.36 4.02
C TYR A 73 0.52 3.53 5.03
N VAL A 74 -0.04 3.34 6.23
CA VAL A 74 0.64 2.60 7.32
C VAL A 74 -0.33 1.65 8.01
N ASN A 75 0.07 0.37 8.11
CA ASN A 75 -0.48 -0.60 9.03
C ASN A 75 0.33 -0.50 10.34
N PHE A 76 -0.29 -0.05 11.43
CA PHE A 76 0.42 0.23 12.68
C PHE A 76 0.49 -0.98 13.61
N LYS A 77 1.72 -1.30 14.08
CA LYS A 77 1.99 -2.26 15.14
C LYS A 77 1.85 -1.61 16.51
N SER A 78 1.54 -2.44 17.54
CA SER A 78 1.43 -1.98 18.93
C SER A 78 2.68 -1.32 19.51
N VAL A 79 3.85 -1.56 18.93
CA VAL A 79 5.09 -0.86 19.32
C VAL A 79 4.97 0.67 19.10
N HIS A 80 4.18 1.12 18.15
CA HIS A 80 3.94 2.55 17.87
C HIS A 80 2.59 3.05 18.39
N LEU A 81 1.63 2.15 18.59
CA LEU A 81 0.31 2.41 19.18
C LEU A 81 0.05 1.34 20.26
N PRO A 82 0.58 1.50 21.49
CA PRO A 82 0.49 0.47 22.53
C PRO A 82 -0.94 0.11 22.90
N PHE A 83 -1.20 -1.17 23.18
CA PHE A 83 -2.53 -1.66 23.58
C PHE A 83 -3.02 -1.04 24.88
N GLU A 84 -2.11 -0.66 25.77
CA GLU A 84 -2.37 -0.06 27.07
C GLU A 84 -2.71 1.43 26.98
N SER A 85 -2.63 2.02 25.78
CA SER A 85 -2.97 3.43 25.58
C SER A 85 -4.45 3.68 25.85
N SER A 86 -4.72 4.74 26.59
CA SER A 86 -6.10 5.20 26.78
C SER A 86 -6.73 5.67 25.45
N PRO A 87 -8.07 5.70 25.36
CA PRO A 87 -8.76 6.24 24.19
C PRO A 87 -8.30 7.65 23.80
N ASP A 88 -8.02 8.51 24.78
CA ASP A 88 -7.53 9.88 24.55
C ASP A 88 -6.11 9.89 23.97
N GLN A 89 -5.23 9.01 24.45
CA GLN A 89 -3.89 8.84 23.91
C GLN A 89 -3.92 8.31 22.46
N LEU A 90 -4.79 7.37 22.17
CA LEU A 90 -4.98 6.86 20.80
C LEU A 90 -5.58 7.95 19.89
N ALA A 91 -6.54 8.73 20.38
CA ALA A 91 -7.09 9.86 19.63
C ALA A 91 -6.04 10.95 19.35
N ALA A 92 -5.15 11.22 20.31
CA ALA A 92 -4.02 12.13 20.11
C ALA A 92 -3.03 11.60 19.07
N ALA A 93 -2.68 10.32 19.14
CA ALA A 93 -1.81 9.67 18.17
C ALA A 93 -2.41 9.69 16.74
N ARG A 94 -3.72 9.46 16.61
CA ARG A 94 -4.43 9.60 15.31
C ARG A 94 -4.31 11.01 14.73
N ARG A 95 -4.48 12.04 15.56
CA ARG A 95 -4.32 13.43 15.11
C ARG A 95 -2.89 13.73 14.68
N GLU A 96 -1.89 13.24 15.42
CA GLU A 96 -0.48 13.36 15.08
C GLU A 96 -0.19 12.72 13.72
N ILE A 97 -0.62 11.46 13.53
CA ILE A 97 -0.42 10.68 12.29
C ILE A 97 -1.11 11.39 11.10
N ALA A 98 -2.37 11.79 11.27
CA ALA A 98 -3.11 12.51 10.24
C ALA A 98 -2.51 13.88 9.94
N GLY A 99 -2.06 14.61 10.97
CA GLY A 99 -1.37 15.90 10.83
C GLY A 99 -0.05 15.80 10.07
N ALA A 100 0.60 14.64 10.13
CA ALA A 100 1.78 14.32 9.32
C ALA A 100 1.45 13.92 7.86
N GLY A 101 0.18 13.86 7.48
CA GLY A 101 -0.28 13.45 6.15
C GLY A 101 -0.33 11.94 5.96
N LEU A 102 -0.28 11.15 7.04
CA LEU A 102 -0.34 9.70 6.98
C LEU A 102 -1.75 9.17 7.21
N VAL A 103 -2.02 8.00 6.65
CA VAL A 103 -3.32 7.30 6.73
C VAL A 103 -3.11 5.96 7.42
N ILE A 104 -3.85 5.74 8.51
CA ILE A 104 -3.91 4.43 9.16
C ILE A 104 -4.77 3.52 8.30
N VAL A 105 -4.15 2.52 7.67
CA VAL A 105 -4.84 1.56 6.80
C VAL A 105 -5.20 0.27 7.51
N GLY A 106 -4.58 0.01 8.63
CA GLY A 106 -4.82 -1.15 9.49
C GLY A 106 -3.94 -1.14 10.72
N GLY A 107 -4.00 -2.22 11.46
CA GLY A 107 -3.13 -2.49 12.61
C GLY A 107 -2.87 -3.97 12.81
N GLY A 108 -1.82 -4.29 13.51
CA GLY A 108 -1.47 -5.68 13.87
C GLY A 108 -0.06 -6.07 13.41
N VAL A 109 0.34 -7.34 13.49
CA VAL A 109 -0.50 -8.51 13.81
C VAL A 109 -0.87 -8.51 15.30
N ILE A 110 -2.14 -8.69 15.62
CA ILE A 110 -2.65 -8.82 16.99
C ILE A 110 -2.90 -10.30 17.27
N THR A 111 -2.34 -10.83 18.36
CA THR A 111 -2.62 -12.20 18.78
C THR A 111 -3.84 -12.25 19.69
N PHE A 112 -4.82 -13.05 19.29
CA PHE A 112 -6.02 -13.35 20.10
C PHE A 112 -5.81 -14.73 20.73
N ASP A 113 -5.61 -14.76 22.04
CA ASP A 113 -5.27 -15.96 22.83
C ASP A 113 -6.29 -16.25 23.95
N GLU A 114 -7.15 -15.29 24.29
CA GLU A 114 -8.19 -15.42 25.30
C GLU A 114 -9.55 -15.66 24.68
N ASP A 115 -10.12 -16.87 24.89
CA ASP A 115 -11.46 -17.23 24.39
C ASP A 115 -12.58 -16.74 25.31
N THR A 116 -12.58 -15.43 25.59
CA THR A 116 -13.64 -14.73 26.32
C THR A 116 -14.09 -13.50 25.56
N ASP A 117 -15.28 -13.01 25.84
CA ASP A 117 -15.79 -11.79 25.22
C ASP A 117 -14.87 -10.59 25.52
N ALA A 118 -14.49 -10.42 26.78
CA ALA A 118 -13.60 -9.34 27.20
C ALA A 118 -12.21 -9.47 26.55
N GLY A 119 -11.67 -10.69 26.44
CA GLY A 119 -10.38 -10.98 25.83
C GLY A 119 -10.34 -10.62 24.34
N VAL A 120 -11.45 -10.78 23.64
CA VAL A 120 -11.58 -10.43 22.22
C VAL A 120 -11.97 -8.97 22.05
N GLU A 121 -12.98 -8.49 22.78
CA GLU A 121 -13.52 -7.12 22.63
C GLU A 121 -12.48 -6.03 22.88
N LYS A 122 -11.56 -6.24 23.85
CA LYS A 122 -10.48 -5.27 24.15
C LYS A 122 -9.71 -4.81 22.89
N TYR A 123 -9.43 -5.72 21.96
CA TYR A 123 -8.68 -5.41 20.75
C TYR A 123 -9.54 -4.68 19.70
N PHE A 124 -10.85 -4.97 19.66
CA PHE A 124 -11.75 -4.21 18.79
C PHE A 124 -11.99 -2.79 19.29
N ALA A 125 -12.16 -2.62 20.60
CA ALA A 125 -12.26 -1.30 21.24
C ALA A 125 -10.98 -0.48 21.01
N TYR A 126 -9.81 -1.09 21.18
CA TYR A 126 -8.52 -0.51 20.85
C TYR A 126 -8.45 -0.09 19.37
N ALA A 127 -8.75 -1.00 18.45
CA ALA A 127 -8.70 -0.71 17.02
C ALA A 127 -9.64 0.43 16.61
N LYS A 128 -10.85 0.46 17.19
CA LYS A 128 -11.81 1.55 16.99
C LYS A 128 -11.27 2.89 17.48
N ALA A 129 -10.70 2.94 18.68
CA ALA A 129 -10.10 4.14 19.26
C ALA A 129 -8.89 4.61 18.44
N ALA A 130 -8.05 3.67 17.98
CA ALA A 130 -6.91 3.94 17.11
C ALA A 130 -7.31 4.31 15.66
N GLY A 131 -8.58 4.13 15.28
CA GLY A 131 -9.07 4.43 13.93
C GLY A 131 -8.59 3.45 12.86
N MET A 132 -8.36 2.20 13.24
CA MET A 132 -7.98 1.13 12.35
C MET A 132 -9.21 0.56 11.65
N PRO A 133 -9.34 0.65 10.31
CA PRO A 133 -10.46 0.06 9.57
C PRO A 133 -10.32 -1.46 9.41
N LEU A 134 -9.12 -1.98 9.65
CA LEU A 134 -8.74 -3.37 9.52
C LEU A 134 -7.73 -3.74 10.60
N ILE A 135 -7.82 -4.96 11.12
CA ILE A 135 -6.78 -5.56 11.96
C ILE A 135 -6.27 -6.86 11.35
N ALA A 136 -4.95 -6.98 11.21
CA ALA A 136 -4.30 -8.25 10.92
C ALA A 136 -4.15 -9.03 12.23
N ILE A 137 -4.51 -10.33 12.22
CA ILE A 137 -4.57 -11.13 13.43
C ILE A 137 -3.85 -12.46 13.29
N HIS A 138 -3.41 -12.98 14.46
CA HIS A 138 -3.10 -14.38 14.68
C HIS A 138 -4.02 -14.94 15.76
N THR A 139 -4.54 -16.16 15.60
CA THR A 139 -5.48 -16.76 16.53
C THR A 139 -5.59 -18.28 16.37
N ASP A 140 -6.15 -18.96 17.39
CA ASP A 140 -6.68 -20.31 17.23
C ASP A 140 -8.00 -20.24 16.44
N PRO A 141 -8.24 -21.10 15.44
CA PRO A 141 -9.49 -21.13 14.67
C PRO A 141 -10.77 -21.20 15.51
N LYS A 142 -10.71 -21.78 16.71
CA LYS A 142 -11.87 -21.85 17.63
C LYS A 142 -12.41 -20.48 18.06
N LEU A 143 -11.56 -19.43 18.04
CA LEU A 143 -11.97 -18.07 18.40
C LEU A 143 -12.68 -17.33 17.25
N LEU A 144 -12.61 -17.83 16.02
CA LEU A 144 -13.14 -17.13 14.84
C LEU A 144 -14.62 -16.78 14.94
N PRO A 145 -15.53 -17.63 15.47
CA PRO A 145 -16.93 -17.25 15.63
C PRO A 145 -17.14 -16.07 16.58
N ARG A 146 -16.33 -15.97 17.63
CA ARG A 146 -16.37 -14.86 18.57
C ARG A 146 -15.79 -13.59 17.94
N ILE A 147 -14.65 -13.71 17.25
CA ILE A 147 -14.00 -12.60 16.50
C ILE A 147 -14.97 -12.06 15.45
N GLU A 148 -15.67 -12.91 14.70
CA GLU A 148 -16.68 -12.50 13.71
C GLU A 148 -17.79 -11.65 14.33
N ARG A 149 -18.29 -12.04 15.49
CA ARG A 149 -19.33 -11.28 16.21
C ARG A 149 -18.87 -9.85 16.50
N PHE A 150 -17.64 -9.68 17.04
CA PHE A 150 -17.10 -8.36 17.33
C PHE A 150 -16.71 -7.59 16.06
N ALA A 151 -16.24 -8.26 15.01
CA ALA A 151 -16.00 -7.63 13.73
C ALA A 151 -17.26 -6.97 13.17
N LYS A 152 -18.41 -7.64 13.29
CA LYS A 152 -19.73 -7.08 12.92
C LYS A 152 -20.14 -5.92 13.83
N GLN A 153 -19.99 -6.09 15.15
CA GLN A 153 -20.37 -5.08 16.15
C GLN A 153 -19.60 -3.77 15.98
N TYR A 154 -18.30 -3.86 15.74
CA TYR A 154 -17.41 -2.69 15.64
C TYR A 154 -17.27 -2.16 14.20
N ASP A 155 -17.78 -2.90 13.21
CA ASP A 155 -17.60 -2.67 11.78
C ASP A 155 -16.11 -2.52 11.39
N ILE A 156 -15.30 -3.49 11.82
CA ILE A 156 -13.86 -3.58 11.57
C ILE A 156 -13.57 -4.86 10.79
N LYS A 157 -12.77 -4.75 9.72
CA LYS A 157 -12.29 -5.90 8.99
C LYS A 157 -11.21 -6.63 9.77
N VAL A 158 -11.17 -7.95 9.63
CA VAL A 158 -10.20 -8.82 10.28
C VAL A 158 -9.51 -9.68 9.23
N ALA A 159 -8.21 -9.59 9.15
CA ALA A 159 -7.40 -10.32 8.20
C ALA A 159 -6.51 -11.33 8.93
N ILE A 160 -6.75 -12.63 8.75
CA ILE A 160 -5.91 -13.69 9.32
C ILE A 160 -4.56 -13.67 8.62
N HIS A 161 -3.49 -13.49 9.39
CA HIS A 161 -2.12 -13.45 8.91
C HIS A 161 -1.48 -14.83 9.03
N ASN A 162 -0.91 -15.35 7.93
CA ASN A 162 -0.18 -16.61 7.93
C ASN A 162 1.30 -16.39 8.32
N HIS A 163 1.88 -17.30 9.14
CA HIS A 163 3.22 -17.13 9.73
C HIS A 163 4.28 -18.15 9.26
N GLY A 164 3.96 -18.98 8.26
CA GLY A 164 4.90 -19.97 7.74
C GLY A 164 4.92 -21.29 8.51
N PRO A 165 5.88 -22.18 8.23
CA PRO A 165 5.89 -23.56 8.73
C PRO A 165 5.89 -23.69 10.26
N GLU A 166 6.28 -22.65 10.98
CA GLU A 166 6.33 -22.65 12.45
C GLU A 166 4.97 -22.36 13.08
N ASP A 167 4.01 -21.86 12.32
CA ASP A 167 2.67 -21.55 12.82
C ASP A 167 1.85 -22.84 12.93
N LYS A 168 1.28 -23.04 14.13
CA LYS A 168 0.46 -24.21 14.42
C LYS A 168 -0.90 -24.16 13.71
N HIS A 169 -1.44 -22.99 13.47
CA HIS A 169 -2.83 -22.80 13.03
C HIS A 169 -2.93 -22.37 11.57
N PHE A 170 -2.12 -21.41 11.16
CA PHE A 170 -2.18 -20.81 9.83
C PHE A 170 -0.79 -20.68 9.20
N PRO A 171 -0.10 -21.79 8.91
CA PRO A 171 1.20 -21.73 8.23
C PRO A 171 1.11 -21.10 6.85
N SER A 172 0.05 -21.39 6.10
CA SER A 172 -0.18 -20.84 4.75
C SER A 172 -1.57 -20.20 4.63
N PRO A 173 -1.84 -19.43 3.56
CA PRO A 173 -3.18 -18.92 3.28
C PRO A 173 -4.24 -20.02 3.13
N TYR A 174 -3.85 -21.20 2.67
CA TYR A 174 -4.77 -22.32 2.47
C TYR A 174 -5.28 -22.93 3.77
N ASP A 175 -4.57 -22.75 4.88
CA ASP A 175 -5.02 -23.18 6.20
C ASP A 175 -6.14 -22.26 6.73
N ALA A 176 -6.09 -20.97 6.42
CA ALA A 176 -7.08 -20.00 6.84
C ALA A 176 -8.29 -19.89 5.87
N LEU A 177 -8.08 -20.10 4.57
CA LEU A 177 -9.07 -19.89 3.51
C LEU A 177 -10.38 -20.68 3.71
N PRO A 178 -10.38 -21.97 4.11
CA PRO A 178 -11.61 -22.71 4.36
C PRO A 178 -12.48 -22.09 5.47
N HIS A 179 -11.82 -21.55 6.50
CA HIS A 179 -12.50 -20.89 7.62
C HIS A 179 -13.15 -19.58 7.17
N VAL A 180 -12.40 -18.69 6.54
CA VAL A 180 -12.89 -17.36 6.16
C VAL A 180 -14.00 -17.42 5.10
N LYS A 181 -14.03 -18.45 4.25
CA LYS A 181 -15.09 -18.62 3.25
C LYS A 181 -16.49 -18.78 3.88
N GLN A 182 -16.58 -19.28 5.09
CA GLN A 182 -17.83 -19.56 5.81
C GLN A 182 -18.26 -18.40 6.71
N LEU A 183 -17.40 -17.40 6.92
CA LEU A 183 -17.61 -16.28 7.82
C LEU A 183 -18.09 -15.02 7.08
N ASP A 184 -18.51 -14.03 7.85
CA ASP A 184 -18.84 -12.69 7.33
C ASP A 184 -17.72 -12.15 6.40
N PRO A 185 -18.05 -11.42 5.33
CA PRO A 185 -17.05 -10.85 4.43
C PRO A 185 -16.03 -9.91 5.07
N ARG A 186 -16.27 -9.42 6.29
CA ARG A 186 -15.28 -8.68 7.07
C ARG A 186 -14.10 -9.53 7.52
N ILE A 187 -14.27 -10.86 7.53
CA ILE A 187 -13.19 -11.79 7.89
C ILE A 187 -12.55 -12.30 6.61
N GLY A 188 -11.25 -12.11 6.49
CA GLY A 188 -10.47 -12.50 5.32
C GLY A 188 -9.01 -12.78 5.67
N LEU A 189 -8.14 -12.61 4.70
CA LEU A 189 -6.73 -12.96 4.76
C LEU A 189 -5.84 -11.72 4.68
N CYS A 190 -4.79 -11.70 5.49
CA CYS A 190 -3.58 -10.93 5.27
C CYS A 190 -2.51 -11.92 4.79
N ILE A 191 -2.23 -11.96 3.50
CA ILE A 191 -1.21 -12.88 2.97
C ILE A 191 0.17 -12.27 3.17
N ASP A 192 0.98 -12.92 4.02
CA ASP A 192 2.41 -12.67 4.07
C ASP A 192 3.10 -13.53 3.01
N VAL A 193 3.71 -12.88 2.02
CA VAL A 193 4.29 -13.58 0.87
C VAL A 193 5.50 -14.42 1.25
N GLY A 194 6.33 -13.93 2.18
CA GLY A 194 7.53 -14.64 2.64
C GLY A 194 7.18 -15.89 3.45
N HIS A 195 6.24 -15.75 4.37
CA HIS A 195 5.74 -16.90 5.12
C HIS A 195 5.05 -17.91 4.23
N THR A 196 4.29 -17.46 3.22
CA THR A 196 3.60 -18.32 2.26
C THR A 196 4.58 -19.20 1.47
N VAL A 197 5.60 -18.60 0.84
CA VAL A 197 6.54 -19.37 0.00
C VAL A 197 7.36 -20.35 0.82
N ARG A 198 7.65 -20.06 2.10
CA ARG A 198 8.38 -20.97 3.00
C ARG A 198 7.64 -22.29 3.28
N THR A 199 6.33 -22.34 3.06
CA THR A 199 5.54 -23.57 3.14
C THR A 199 5.56 -24.39 1.86
N GLY A 200 6.28 -23.95 0.81
CA GLY A 200 6.22 -24.54 -0.53
C GLY A 200 4.96 -24.14 -1.32
N THR A 201 4.16 -23.23 -0.80
CA THR A 201 2.93 -22.76 -1.44
C THR A 201 3.25 -21.79 -2.59
N ASP A 202 2.63 -22.01 -3.75
CA ASP A 202 2.61 -21.03 -4.85
C ASP A 202 1.83 -19.77 -4.39
N VAL A 203 2.58 -18.72 -4.11
CA VAL A 203 2.01 -17.47 -3.57
C VAL A 203 1.12 -16.74 -4.58
N VAL A 204 1.44 -16.81 -5.88
CA VAL A 204 0.62 -16.16 -6.93
C VAL A 204 -0.75 -16.83 -7.00
N ARG A 205 -0.76 -18.16 -6.97
CA ARG A 205 -1.99 -18.94 -6.94
C ARG A 205 -2.77 -18.72 -5.65
N ALA A 206 -2.10 -18.68 -4.49
CA ALA A 206 -2.75 -18.41 -3.21
C ALA A 206 -3.45 -17.05 -3.19
N VAL A 207 -2.83 -16.02 -3.78
CA VAL A 207 -3.44 -14.69 -3.98
C VAL A 207 -4.68 -14.79 -4.86
N ALA A 208 -4.62 -15.52 -5.98
CA ALA A 208 -5.76 -15.73 -6.87
C ALA A 208 -6.92 -16.45 -6.15
N ASP A 209 -6.62 -17.54 -5.44
CA ASP A 209 -7.61 -18.38 -4.76
C ASP A 209 -8.25 -17.69 -3.53
N ALA A 210 -7.55 -16.75 -2.93
CA ALA A 210 -8.09 -15.89 -1.86
C ALA A 210 -9.25 -15.00 -2.38
N GLY A 211 -9.16 -14.54 -3.61
CA GLY A 211 -10.22 -13.77 -4.26
C GLY A 211 -10.66 -12.57 -3.41
N PRO A 212 -11.98 -12.37 -3.20
CA PRO A 212 -12.51 -11.25 -2.43
C PRO A 212 -12.22 -11.35 -0.92
N ARG A 213 -11.65 -12.47 -0.46
CA ARG A 213 -11.22 -12.64 0.93
C ARG A 213 -9.81 -12.12 1.20
N LEU A 214 -9.07 -11.70 0.18
CA LEU A 214 -7.81 -10.99 0.35
C LEU A 214 -8.10 -9.57 0.84
N LEU A 215 -7.81 -9.27 2.09
CA LEU A 215 -8.08 -7.97 2.71
C LEU A 215 -6.83 -7.12 2.92
N ASP A 216 -5.67 -7.76 3.11
CA ASP A 216 -4.38 -7.10 3.34
C ASP A 216 -3.24 -7.99 2.84
N MET A 217 -2.05 -7.41 2.67
CA MET A 217 -0.84 -8.14 2.31
C MET A 217 0.37 -7.60 3.03
N HIS A 218 1.23 -8.51 3.53
CA HIS A 218 2.58 -8.18 3.95
C HIS A 218 3.57 -8.61 2.87
N MET A 219 4.30 -7.62 2.35
CA MET A 219 5.28 -7.79 1.28
C MET A 219 6.69 -7.85 1.86
N LYS A 220 7.42 -8.86 1.46
CA LYS A 220 8.86 -9.03 1.72
C LYS A 220 9.48 -9.85 0.60
N ASP A 221 10.80 -10.02 0.60
CA ASP A 221 11.48 -10.89 -0.36
C ASP A 221 12.49 -11.77 0.37
N LEU A 222 12.74 -12.94 -0.18
CA LEU A 222 13.63 -13.96 0.38
C LEU A 222 14.62 -14.42 -0.68
N ARG A 223 15.91 -14.55 -0.32
CA ARG A 223 16.94 -15.17 -1.20
C ARG A 223 16.76 -16.67 -1.31
N ASP A 224 16.41 -17.32 -0.21
CA ASP A 224 16.05 -18.74 -0.11
C ASP A 224 14.60 -18.85 0.36
N LEU A 225 13.74 -19.41 -0.49
CA LEU A 225 12.30 -19.53 -0.24
C LEU A 225 11.94 -20.47 0.91
N THR A 226 12.91 -21.23 1.43
CA THR A 226 12.69 -22.17 2.54
C THR A 226 13.24 -21.66 3.88
N ALA A 227 14.19 -20.72 3.84
CA ALA A 227 14.91 -20.28 5.03
C ALA A 227 14.28 -19.06 5.68
N LYS A 228 13.93 -19.16 6.98
CA LYS A 228 13.32 -18.08 7.76
C LYS A 228 14.17 -16.81 7.79
N GLY A 229 15.48 -16.93 7.89
CA GLY A 229 16.41 -15.79 8.02
C GLY A 229 16.93 -15.25 6.69
N SER A 230 16.34 -15.60 5.55
CA SER A 230 16.84 -15.24 4.22
C SER A 230 16.22 -13.95 3.65
N GLN A 231 15.49 -13.18 4.45
CA GLN A 231 14.89 -11.93 3.99
C GLN A 231 15.95 -10.99 3.41
N CYS A 232 15.61 -10.34 2.30
CA CYS A 232 16.43 -9.38 1.61
C CYS A 232 15.60 -8.16 1.16
N ILE A 233 16.26 -7.21 0.54
CA ILE A 233 15.60 -6.08 -0.12
C ILE A 233 14.68 -6.63 -1.20
N VAL A 234 13.44 -6.13 -1.27
CA VAL A 234 12.48 -6.56 -2.30
C VAL A 234 13.03 -6.28 -3.69
N GLY A 235 13.09 -7.33 -4.51
CA GLY A 235 13.71 -7.35 -5.83
C GLY A 235 15.10 -7.97 -5.87
N GLU A 236 15.71 -8.29 -4.72
CA GLU A 236 16.97 -9.02 -4.63
C GLU A 236 16.79 -10.51 -4.31
N GLY A 237 15.56 -10.95 -4.10
CA GLY A 237 15.21 -12.32 -3.74
C GLY A 237 14.58 -13.09 -4.89
N ALA A 238 13.92 -14.19 -4.52
CA ALA A 238 13.34 -15.15 -5.45
C ALA A 238 11.80 -15.14 -5.45
N ILE A 239 11.15 -14.29 -4.64
CA ILE A 239 9.69 -14.18 -4.63
C ILE A 239 9.24 -13.50 -5.93
N PRO A 240 8.23 -14.04 -6.65
CA PRO A 240 7.77 -13.51 -7.94
C PRO A 240 6.89 -12.24 -7.77
N ILE A 241 7.50 -11.14 -7.31
CA ILE A 241 6.81 -9.90 -6.94
C ILE A 241 5.98 -9.32 -8.11
N ALA A 242 6.56 -9.31 -9.33
CA ALA A 242 5.87 -8.77 -10.50
C ALA A 242 4.63 -9.61 -10.87
N GLU A 243 4.71 -10.94 -10.72
CA GLU A 243 3.60 -11.87 -10.96
C GLU A 243 2.49 -11.68 -9.91
N ILE A 244 2.86 -11.49 -8.63
CA ILE A 244 1.92 -11.16 -7.55
C ILE A 244 1.19 -9.86 -7.89
N PHE A 245 1.90 -8.81 -8.29
CA PHE A 245 1.29 -7.53 -8.65
C PHE A 245 0.38 -7.63 -9.87
N ARG A 246 0.77 -8.43 -10.87
CA ARG A 246 -0.09 -8.71 -12.04
C ARG A 246 -1.37 -9.41 -11.62
N GLN A 247 -1.27 -10.40 -10.73
CA GLN A 247 -2.41 -11.14 -10.20
C GLN A 247 -3.36 -10.22 -9.40
N LEU A 248 -2.81 -9.36 -8.54
CA LEU A 248 -3.61 -8.36 -7.80
C LEU A 248 -4.34 -7.41 -8.74
N GLY A 249 -3.67 -6.95 -9.81
CA GLY A 249 -4.29 -6.12 -10.84
C GLY A 249 -5.42 -6.85 -11.58
N ALA A 250 -5.20 -8.10 -11.98
CA ALA A 250 -6.19 -8.94 -12.66
C ALA A 250 -7.44 -9.20 -11.80
N MET A 251 -7.28 -9.29 -10.47
CA MET A 251 -8.38 -9.43 -9.52
C MET A 251 -9.11 -8.11 -9.23
N GLY A 252 -8.57 -6.97 -9.66
CA GLY A 252 -9.06 -5.67 -9.25
C GLY A 252 -8.91 -5.42 -7.74
N TYR A 253 -7.88 -5.97 -7.10
CA TYR A 253 -7.62 -5.77 -5.68
C TYR A 253 -7.45 -4.28 -5.37
N ARG A 254 -8.14 -3.77 -4.34
CA ARG A 254 -8.17 -2.35 -3.96
C ARG A 254 -7.65 -2.09 -2.54
N GLY A 255 -7.00 -3.08 -1.94
CA GLY A 255 -6.41 -2.97 -0.61
C GLY A 255 -5.00 -2.40 -0.64
N TYR A 256 -4.24 -2.80 0.37
CA TYR A 256 -2.88 -2.34 0.57
C TYR A 256 -1.89 -3.51 0.47
N VAL A 257 -0.71 -3.22 -0.08
CA VAL A 257 0.44 -4.09 -0.07
C VAL A 257 1.48 -3.41 0.83
N ASN A 258 1.55 -3.86 2.07
CA ASN A 258 2.36 -3.25 3.11
C ASN A 258 3.75 -3.91 3.15
N LEU A 259 4.80 -3.15 2.86
CA LEU A 259 6.18 -3.64 3.05
C LEU A 259 6.41 -3.97 4.52
N GLU A 260 6.81 -5.20 4.80
CA GLU A 260 7.27 -5.65 6.11
C GLU A 260 8.75 -6.04 6.05
N TYR A 261 9.60 -5.05 6.36
CA TYR A 261 11.05 -5.14 6.29
C TYR A 261 11.62 -5.44 7.66
N GLU A 262 12.08 -6.68 7.88
CA GLU A 262 12.46 -7.15 9.21
C GLU A 262 13.98 -7.25 9.42
N ILE A 263 14.76 -6.99 8.39
CA ILE A 263 16.23 -6.95 8.43
C ILE A 263 16.72 -5.53 8.75
N ASP A 264 17.96 -5.43 9.23
CA ASP A 264 18.61 -4.16 9.58
C ASP A 264 17.76 -3.25 10.48
N PRO A 265 17.23 -3.75 11.63
CA PRO A 265 16.21 -3.05 12.40
C PRO A 265 16.68 -1.70 12.96
N ASP A 266 17.99 -1.48 13.06
CA ASP A 266 18.58 -0.21 13.53
C ASP A 266 18.85 0.78 12.39
N ALA A 267 18.82 0.35 11.12
CA ALA A 267 19.01 1.19 9.94
C ALA A 267 18.15 0.74 8.75
N PRO A 268 16.82 0.55 8.89
CA PRO A 268 16.00 -0.08 7.86
C PRO A 268 15.73 0.81 6.65
N LEU A 269 15.79 2.13 6.79
CA LEU A 269 15.35 3.09 5.79
C LEU A 269 16.04 2.96 4.43
N PRO A 270 17.36 2.72 4.31
CA PRO A 270 18.00 2.54 3.02
C PRO A 270 17.45 1.34 2.23
N GLY A 271 17.32 0.17 2.88
CA GLY A 271 16.78 -1.04 2.25
C GLY A 271 15.28 -0.92 1.93
N MET A 272 14.50 -0.27 2.80
CA MET A 272 13.10 0.05 2.53
C MET A 272 12.94 0.97 1.31
N LYS A 273 13.79 1.98 1.14
CA LYS A 273 13.78 2.85 -0.05
C LYS A 273 14.05 2.06 -1.33
N GLN A 274 15.02 1.15 -1.33
CA GLN A 274 15.32 0.29 -2.46
C GLN A 274 14.15 -0.65 -2.76
N SER A 275 13.57 -1.27 -1.73
CA SER A 275 12.37 -2.11 -1.85
C SER A 275 11.19 -1.34 -2.47
N PHE A 276 10.94 -0.11 -2.04
CA PHE A 276 9.90 0.74 -2.62
C PHE A 276 10.20 1.14 -4.07
N ALA A 277 11.46 1.44 -4.38
CA ALA A 277 11.87 1.76 -5.75
C ALA A 277 11.61 0.58 -6.69
N TYR A 278 11.99 -0.64 -6.29
CA TYR A 278 11.70 -1.85 -7.05
C TYR A 278 10.20 -2.07 -7.24
N MET A 279 9.42 -2.05 -6.15
CA MET A 279 7.97 -2.26 -6.22
C MET A 279 7.27 -1.25 -7.14
N ARG A 280 7.65 0.03 -7.05
CA ARG A 280 7.13 1.07 -7.97
C ARG A 280 7.54 0.83 -9.41
N GLY A 281 8.78 0.41 -9.64
CA GLY A 281 9.28 0.04 -10.97
C GLY A 281 8.51 -1.14 -11.57
N ALA A 282 8.25 -2.19 -10.76
CA ALA A 282 7.44 -3.32 -11.17
C ALA A 282 6.00 -2.90 -11.58
N LEU A 283 5.36 -2.05 -10.76
CA LEU A 283 4.03 -1.49 -11.08
C LEU A 283 4.04 -0.66 -12.36
N ALA A 284 5.04 0.20 -12.54
CA ALA A 284 5.19 1.02 -13.75
C ALA A 284 5.39 0.14 -14.99
N GLY A 285 6.17 -0.95 -14.86
CA GLY A 285 6.39 -1.92 -15.94
C GLY A 285 5.11 -2.66 -16.34
N LEU A 286 4.25 -2.98 -15.38
CA LEU A 286 2.95 -3.60 -15.65
C LEU A 286 1.96 -2.61 -16.30
N ALA A 287 2.08 -1.33 -16.00
CA ALA A 287 1.26 -0.27 -16.57
C ALA A 287 1.69 0.14 -17.99
N ALA A 288 2.93 -0.16 -18.40
CA ALA A 288 3.42 0.19 -19.73
C ALA A 288 2.72 -0.63 -20.81
N PRO A 289 2.23 -0.02 -21.92
CA PRO A 289 1.70 -0.76 -23.05
C PRO A 289 2.79 -1.71 -23.57
N GLY A 290 2.44 -3.00 -23.69
CA GLY A 290 3.36 -4.05 -24.10
C GLY A 290 4.15 -3.65 -25.35
N ARG A 291 5.46 -3.53 -25.25
CA ARG A 291 6.33 -3.43 -26.44
C ARG A 291 6.12 -4.74 -27.22
N ARG A 292 5.49 -4.65 -28.38
CA ARG A 292 5.51 -5.78 -29.31
C ARG A 292 6.99 -6.11 -29.58
N PRO A 293 7.40 -7.39 -29.50
CA PRO A 293 8.73 -7.74 -29.94
C PRO A 293 8.88 -7.27 -31.40
N HIS A 294 9.94 -6.53 -31.68
CA HIS A 294 10.31 -6.23 -33.06
C HIS A 294 10.60 -7.55 -33.76
N SER A 295 9.70 -7.95 -34.65
CA SER A 295 9.90 -9.05 -35.60
C SER A 295 10.98 -8.70 -36.60
#